data_41cd2cabf3dbc1f7a0ade85b31fe0add
#
_entry.id   41cd2cabf3dbc1f7a0ade85b31fe0add
#
_cell.length_a   1.000
_cell.length_b   1.000
_cell.length_c   1.000
_cell.angle_alpha   90.00
_cell.angle_beta   90.00
_cell.angle_gamma   90.00
#
_symmetry.space_group_name_H-M   'P 1'
#
loop_
_entity.id
_entity.type
_entity.pdbx_description
1 polymer ?
#
loop_
_entity_poly.entity_id
_entity_poly.type
_entity_poly.pdbx_seq_one_letter_code
_entity_poly.pdbx_strand_id
1 'polypeptide(L)'
;VTAFDICPHAVRCTLGNATVAGVQIDVRQGSWIAALRSAPFEVVVANPPYVPTPPEGENSLLSAGLGPWWAWNAGPDGRLVLEPLCASAANLLCGGGSLLLVQSGLAGVQQSLDSLRSTSLEAEVVASERIPFGPVLSERAGWLEQIGLVRRGCREEELVVIRADKP
;
A
#
# COMPACT_ATOMS: atom_id res chain seq x y z
N VAL A 1 -1.51 -11.91 -16.21
CA VAL A 1 -1.38 -10.95 -15.09
C VAL A 1 -2.09 -9.67 -15.48
N THR A 2 -2.88 -9.08 -14.55
CA THR A 2 -3.49 -7.76 -14.72
C THR A 2 -2.89 -6.81 -13.68
N ALA A 3 -2.52 -5.60 -14.09
CA ALA A 3 -1.98 -4.56 -13.22
C ALA A 3 -2.86 -3.32 -13.28
N PHE A 4 -3.05 -2.65 -12.14
CA PHE A 4 -3.81 -1.41 -12.01
C PHE A 4 -2.95 -0.33 -11.36
N ASP A 5 -2.94 0.86 -11.93
CA ASP A 5 -2.35 2.05 -11.34
C ASP A 5 -3.16 3.29 -11.71
N ILE A 6 -3.34 4.23 -10.78
CA ILE A 6 -4.05 5.48 -11.03
C ILE A 6 -3.21 6.47 -11.85
N CYS A 7 -1.89 6.34 -11.79
CA CYS A 7 -0.96 7.24 -12.44
C CYS A 7 -0.73 6.85 -13.91
N PRO A 8 -1.11 7.69 -14.89
CA PRO A 8 -0.88 7.37 -16.31
C PRO A 8 0.60 7.22 -16.66
N HIS A 9 1.51 7.85 -15.89
CA HIS A 9 2.95 7.67 -16.06
C HIS A 9 3.39 6.27 -15.63
N ALA A 10 2.94 5.80 -14.44
CA ALA A 10 3.23 4.46 -13.96
C ALA A 10 2.69 3.38 -14.91
N VAL A 11 1.48 3.57 -15.44
CA VAL A 11 0.90 2.69 -16.48
C VAL A 11 1.83 2.59 -17.70
N ARG A 12 2.32 3.72 -18.23
CA ARG A 12 3.27 3.71 -19.36
C ARG A 12 4.59 3.03 -19.02
N CYS A 13 5.14 3.29 -17.82
CA CYS A 13 6.37 2.64 -17.36
C CYS A 13 6.18 1.12 -17.25
N THR A 14 5.06 0.66 -16.69
CA THR A 14 4.75 -0.77 -16.56
C THR A 14 4.67 -1.45 -17.94
N LEU A 15 4.00 -0.82 -18.92
CA LEU A 15 3.95 -1.33 -20.29
C LEU A 15 5.33 -1.40 -20.94
N GLY A 16 6.16 -0.36 -20.77
CA GLY A 16 7.55 -0.34 -21.24
C GLY A 16 8.39 -1.45 -20.61
N ASN A 17 8.31 -1.61 -19.29
CA ASN A 17 9.04 -2.66 -18.57
C ASN A 17 8.59 -4.05 -18.98
N ALA A 18 7.30 -4.28 -19.16
CA ALA A 18 6.76 -5.56 -19.66
C ALA A 18 7.31 -5.90 -21.06
N THR A 19 7.36 -4.90 -21.94
CA THR A 19 7.94 -5.05 -23.28
C THR A 19 9.41 -5.43 -23.23
N VAL A 20 10.20 -4.75 -22.40
CA VAL A 20 11.64 -5.04 -22.23
C VAL A 20 11.86 -6.44 -21.63
N ALA A 21 11.00 -6.84 -20.69
CA ALA A 21 11.06 -8.16 -20.05
C ALA A 21 10.50 -9.29 -20.93
N GLY A 22 9.88 -8.98 -22.07
CA GLY A 22 9.27 -9.98 -22.96
C GLY A 22 8.05 -10.67 -22.36
N VAL A 23 7.34 -10.01 -21.41
CA VAL A 23 6.16 -10.57 -20.75
C VAL A 23 4.90 -9.82 -21.15
N GLN A 24 3.75 -10.54 -21.18
CA GLN A 24 2.45 -9.94 -21.46
C GLN A 24 1.73 -9.63 -20.14
N ILE A 25 1.40 -8.35 -19.95
CA ILE A 25 0.63 -7.85 -18.81
C ILE A 25 -0.52 -6.98 -19.35
N ASP A 26 -1.73 -7.23 -18.87
CA ASP A 26 -2.89 -6.36 -19.08
C ASP A 26 -2.81 -5.19 -18.09
N VAL A 27 -2.31 -4.04 -18.54
CA VAL A 27 -2.11 -2.86 -17.67
C VAL A 27 -3.27 -1.90 -17.89
N ARG A 28 -3.97 -1.58 -16.81
CA ARG A 28 -5.16 -0.72 -16.82
C ARG A 28 -4.95 0.50 -15.93
N GLN A 29 -5.34 1.67 -16.45
CA GLN A 29 -5.39 2.86 -15.62
C GLN A 29 -6.63 2.83 -14.74
N GLY A 30 -6.44 2.88 -13.43
CA GLY A 30 -7.51 2.88 -12.44
C GLY A 30 -7.00 2.53 -11.05
N SER A 31 -7.85 2.77 -10.05
CA SER A 31 -7.57 2.33 -8.68
C SER A 31 -7.85 0.84 -8.52
N TRP A 32 -7.47 0.29 -7.35
CA TRP A 32 -7.82 -1.08 -6.95
C TRP A 32 -9.34 -1.35 -6.99
N ILE A 33 -10.20 -0.31 -6.87
CA ILE A 33 -11.65 -0.43 -7.05
C ILE A 33 -12.00 -0.92 -8.46
N ALA A 34 -11.20 -0.56 -9.46
CA ALA A 34 -11.41 -1.06 -10.82
C ALA A 34 -11.09 -2.58 -10.91
N ALA A 35 -10.20 -3.10 -10.08
CA ALA A 35 -9.90 -4.52 -10.01
C ALA A 35 -11.11 -5.36 -9.55
N LEU A 36 -11.98 -4.83 -8.70
CA LEU A 36 -13.22 -5.49 -8.26
C LEU A 36 -14.14 -5.86 -9.44
N ARG A 37 -14.08 -5.09 -10.54
CA ARG A 37 -14.87 -5.37 -11.75
C ARG A 37 -14.30 -6.52 -12.58
N SER A 38 -13.05 -6.87 -12.35
CA SER A 38 -12.33 -7.95 -13.04
C SER A 38 -12.10 -9.17 -12.14
N ALA A 39 -12.41 -9.06 -10.85
CA ALA A 39 -12.31 -10.15 -9.87
C ALA A 39 -13.22 -11.34 -10.27
N PRO A 40 -13.00 -12.54 -9.74
CA PRO A 40 -12.00 -12.85 -8.69
C PRO A 40 -10.62 -13.22 -9.25
N PHE A 41 -9.60 -13.10 -8.39
CA PHE A 41 -8.21 -13.45 -8.70
C PHE A 41 -7.70 -14.55 -7.75
N GLU A 42 -6.76 -15.38 -8.23
CA GLU A 42 -6.07 -16.40 -7.41
C GLU A 42 -5.02 -15.75 -6.50
N VAL A 43 -4.33 -14.72 -6.99
CA VAL A 43 -3.33 -14.00 -6.23
C VAL A 43 -3.48 -12.49 -6.48
N VAL A 44 -3.53 -11.73 -5.41
CA VAL A 44 -3.48 -10.27 -5.43
C VAL A 44 -2.22 -9.81 -4.70
N VAL A 45 -1.44 -8.93 -5.31
CA VAL A 45 -0.28 -8.28 -4.68
C VAL A 45 -0.55 -6.78 -4.66
N ALA A 46 -0.42 -6.14 -3.50
CA ALA A 46 -0.67 -4.73 -3.32
C ALA A 46 0.41 -4.05 -2.46
N ASN A 47 0.90 -2.91 -2.94
CA ASN A 47 1.72 -1.97 -2.19
C ASN A 47 1.05 -0.58 -2.31
N PRO A 48 -0.05 -0.36 -1.59
CA PRO A 48 -0.80 0.89 -1.66
C PRO A 48 -0.08 2.02 -0.92
N PRO A 49 -0.48 3.30 -1.10
CA PRO A 49 -0.06 4.37 -0.21
C PRO A 49 -0.40 4.05 1.25
N TYR A 50 0.58 4.21 2.15
CA TYR A 50 0.44 3.96 3.59
C TYR A 50 1.19 4.97 4.46
N VAL A 51 1.75 6.04 3.87
CA VAL A 51 2.54 7.00 4.65
C VAL A 51 1.61 7.99 5.37
N PRO A 52 1.70 8.08 6.72
CA PRO A 52 0.96 9.07 7.48
C PRO A 52 1.27 10.49 7.02
N THR A 53 0.23 11.31 6.86
CA THR A 53 0.32 12.62 6.21
C THR A 53 -0.27 13.70 7.11
N PRO A 54 0.51 14.75 7.47
CA PRO A 54 -0.03 15.86 8.23
C PRO A 54 -1.12 16.59 7.43
N PRO A 55 -2.08 17.25 8.08
CA PRO A 55 -3.17 17.98 7.41
C PRO A 55 -2.70 19.01 6.39
N GLU A 56 -1.51 19.59 6.59
CA GLU A 56 -0.89 20.58 5.71
C GLU A 56 0.09 19.95 4.70
N GLY A 57 0.25 18.63 4.72
CA GLY A 57 1.32 17.92 4.01
C GLY A 57 1.08 17.67 2.52
N GLU A 58 -0.03 18.16 1.98
CA GLU A 58 -0.32 18.03 0.54
C GLU A 58 0.60 18.89 -0.34
N ASN A 59 1.28 19.89 0.26
CA ASN A 59 2.15 20.84 -0.42
C ASN A 59 3.65 20.66 -0.10
N SER A 60 4.09 19.47 0.29
CA SER A 60 5.49 19.21 0.57
C SER A 60 6.39 19.52 -0.63
N LEU A 61 7.46 20.29 -0.38
CA LEU A 61 8.48 20.65 -1.37
C LEU A 61 9.24 19.43 -1.94
N LEU A 62 9.15 18.26 -1.29
CA LEU A 62 9.72 16.99 -1.77
C LEU A 62 9.09 16.45 -3.04
N SER A 63 7.95 16.97 -3.47
CA SER A 63 7.27 16.52 -4.70
C SER A 63 8.12 16.69 -5.96
N ALA A 64 9.16 17.51 -5.93
CA ALA A 64 9.98 17.87 -7.10
C ALA A 64 11.04 16.79 -7.49
N GLY A 65 10.78 15.52 -7.26
CA GLY A 65 11.71 14.46 -7.70
C GLY A 65 11.29 13.05 -7.28
N LEU A 66 10.35 12.92 -6.39
CA LEU A 66 9.91 11.63 -5.85
C LEU A 66 8.64 11.09 -6.54
N GLY A 67 8.04 11.86 -7.43
CA GLY A 67 6.74 11.54 -8.04
C GLY A 67 5.57 12.25 -7.36
N PRO A 68 4.32 11.95 -7.75
CA PRO A 68 3.15 12.65 -7.24
C PRO A 68 2.85 12.25 -5.79
N TRP A 69 2.51 13.24 -4.95
CA TRP A 69 2.25 13.08 -3.52
C TRP A 69 1.22 11.99 -3.18
N TRP A 70 0.24 11.73 -4.04
CA TRP A 70 -0.76 10.67 -3.84
C TRP A 70 -0.18 9.25 -3.96
N ALA A 71 1.07 9.09 -4.44
CA ALA A 71 1.71 7.79 -4.52
C ALA A 71 2.10 7.23 -3.14
N TRP A 72 2.19 8.07 -2.10
CA TRP A 72 2.56 7.66 -0.74
C TRP A 72 1.63 8.20 0.34
N ASN A 73 1.00 9.38 0.16
CA ASN A 73 0.13 10.01 1.15
C ASN A 73 -1.13 9.18 1.39
N ALA A 74 -1.41 8.87 2.66
CA ALA A 74 -2.52 8.01 3.03
C ALA A 74 -3.31 8.51 4.25
N GLY A 75 -3.43 9.84 4.41
CA GLY A 75 -4.15 10.45 5.52
C GLY A 75 -3.37 10.45 6.84
N PRO A 76 -3.94 11.00 7.91
CA PRO A 76 -3.21 11.24 9.17
C PRO A 76 -2.65 9.98 9.83
N ASP A 77 -3.31 8.86 9.64
CA ASP A 77 -2.95 7.55 10.20
C ASP A 77 -2.35 6.57 9.18
N GLY A 78 -2.17 7.00 7.90
CA GLY A 78 -1.66 6.14 6.84
C GLY A 78 -2.67 5.12 6.32
N ARG A 79 -3.97 5.24 6.65
CA ARG A 79 -4.97 4.19 6.37
C ARG A 79 -5.99 4.54 5.28
N LEU A 80 -5.91 5.71 4.68
CA LEU A 80 -6.91 6.18 3.68
C LEU A 80 -7.17 5.16 2.55
N VAL A 81 -6.13 4.43 2.14
CA VAL A 81 -6.23 3.39 1.10
C VAL A 81 -6.26 1.99 1.70
N LEU A 82 -5.49 1.74 2.76
CA LEU A 82 -5.41 0.44 3.42
C LEU A 82 -6.76 -0.03 3.96
N GLU A 83 -7.49 0.84 4.65
CA GLU A 83 -8.76 0.46 5.29
C GLU A 83 -9.80 -0.04 4.29
N PRO A 84 -10.18 0.72 3.24
CA PRO A 84 -11.16 0.23 2.28
C PRO A 84 -10.63 -0.94 1.43
N LEU A 85 -9.32 -1.05 1.18
CA LEU A 85 -8.73 -2.19 0.49
C LEU A 85 -8.88 -3.47 1.34
N CYS A 86 -8.49 -3.45 2.62
CA CYS A 86 -8.62 -4.59 3.53
C CYS A 86 -10.09 -5.01 3.68
N ALA A 87 -11.00 -4.05 3.86
CA ALA A 87 -12.44 -4.32 3.96
C ALA A 87 -13.05 -4.94 2.70
N SER A 88 -12.42 -4.77 1.54
CA SER A 88 -12.90 -5.30 0.26
C SER A 88 -12.09 -6.50 -0.25
N ALA A 89 -11.04 -6.91 0.45
CA ALA A 89 -10.06 -7.89 -0.03
C ALA A 89 -10.69 -9.24 -0.40
N ALA A 90 -11.63 -9.72 0.40
CA ALA A 90 -12.33 -10.98 0.11
C ALA A 90 -13.08 -10.97 -1.23
N ASN A 91 -13.51 -9.79 -1.71
CA ASN A 91 -14.19 -9.64 -2.99
C ASN A 91 -13.23 -9.66 -4.19
N LEU A 92 -11.93 -9.48 -3.96
CA LEU A 92 -10.90 -9.58 -4.98
C LEU A 92 -10.45 -11.03 -5.22
N LEU A 93 -10.65 -11.93 -4.25
CA LEU A 93 -10.10 -13.27 -4.26
C LEU A 93 -11.15 -14.33 -4.63
N CYS A 94 -10.74 -15.31 -5.43
CA CYS A 94 -11.49 -16.58 -5.55
C CYS A 94 -11.32 -17.43 -4.27
N GLY A 95 -12.12 -18.47 -4.11
CA GLY A 95 -11.90 -19.50 -3.08
C GLY A 95 -10.51 -20.13 -3.25
N GLY A 96 -9.75 -20.22 -2.17
CA GLY A 96 -8.33 -20.63 -2.20
C GLY A 96 -7.35 -19.55 -2.65
N GLY A 97 -7.80 -18.35 -2.93
CA GLY A 97 -6.94 -17.23 -3.37
C GLY A 97 -6.25 -16.50 -2.21
N SER A 98 -5.14 -15.81 -2.52
CA SER A 98 -4.28 -15.14 -1.53
C SER A 98 -4.05 -13.67 -1.88
N LEU A 99 -4.09 -12.80 -0.87
CA LEU A 99 -3.59 -11.42 -0.92
C LEU A 99 -2.22 -11.33 -0.24
N LEU A 100 -1.27 -10.66 -0.89
CA LEU A 100 -0.02 -10.19 -0.29
C LEU A 100 -0.06 -8.67 -0.24
N LEU A 101 -0.06 -8.11 0.96
CA LEU A 101 -0.17 -6.67 1.22
C LEU A 101 1.07 -6.16 1.93
N VAL A 102 1.72 -5.16 1.35
CA VAL A 102 2.85 -4.44 1.98
C VAL A 102 2.34 -3.17 2.64
N GLN A 103 2.78 -2.91 3.87
CA GLN A 103 2.55 -1.65 4.56
C GLN A 103 3.64 -1.33 5.58
N SER A 104 3.70 -0.06 5.99
CA SER A 104 4.48 0.35 7.17
C SER A 104 3.78 -0.05 8.47
N GLY A 105 4.55 -0.41 9.49
CA GLY A 105 4.08 -0.56 10.87
C GLY A 105 3.40 0.68 11.42
N LEU A 106 3.77 1.86 10.91
CA LEU A 106 3.18 3.14 11.30
C LEU A 106 1.70 3.28 10.88
N ALA A 107 1.24 2.48 9.91
CA ALA A 107 -0.14 2.49 9.44
C ALA A 107 -1.04 1.45 10.14
N GLY A 108 -0.63 0.93 11.31
CA GLY A 108 -1.48 0.07 12.14
C GLY A 108 -1.67 -1.34 11.58
N VAL A 109 -0.64 -2.20 11.73
CA VAL A 109 -0.66 -3.60 11.24
C VAL A 109 -1.82 -4.39 11.84
N GLN A 110 -2.05 -4.26 13.16
CA GLN A 110 -3.14 -4.99 13.82
C GLN A 110 -4.51 -4.61 13.25
N GLN A 111 -4.75 -3.33 12.95
CA GLN A 111 -5.98 -2.87 12.34
C GLN A 111 -6.20 -3.49 10.96
N SER A 112 -5.13 -3.64 10.16
CA SER A 112 -5.22 -4.31 8.84
C SER A 112 -5.54 -5.80 8.99
N LEU A 113 -4.90 -6.49 9.94
CA LEU A 113 -5.19 -7.89 10.25
C LEU A 113 -6.65 -8.07 10.69
N ASP A 114 -7.14 -7.22 11.58
CA ASP A 114 -8.51 -7.29 12.08
C ASP A 114 -9.54 -6.99 10.98
N SER A 115 -9.26 -5.99 10.13
CA SER A 115 -10.10 -5.66 8.97
C SER A 115 -10.17 -6.83 7.97
N LEU A 116 -9.04 -7.46 7.62
CA LEU A 116 -8.99 -8.63 6.75
C LEU A 116 -9.74 -9.82 7.34
N ARG A 117 -9.53 -10.13 8.61
CA ARG A 117 -10.20 -11.24 9.33
C ARG A 117 -11.70 -11.02 9.45
N SER A 118 -12.15 -9.76 9.57
CA SER A 118 -13.58 -9.44 9.61
C SER A 118 -14.31 -9.79 8.30
N THR A 119 -13.57 -9.94 7.19
CA THR A 119 -14.09 -10.38 5.89
C THR A 119 -13.93 -11.89 5.65
N SER A 120 -13.71 -12.67 6.71
CA SER A 120 -13.52 -14.13 6.67
C SER A 120 -12.25 -14.58 5.95
N LEU A 121 -11.23 -13.74 5.88
CA LEU A 121 -9.89 -14.12 5.43
C LEU A 121 -9.05 -14.60 6.62
N GLU A 122 -8.18 -15.59 6.37
CA GLU A 122 -7.13 -15.98 7.32
C GLU A 122 -5.91 -15.08 7.08
N ALA A 123 -5.63 -14.13 8.00
CA ALA A 123 -4.61 -13.12 7.80
C ALA A 123 -3.51 -13.19 8.87
N GLU A 124 -2.25 -13.11 8.43
CA GLU A 124 -1.07 -13.09 9.28
C GLU A 124 0.06 -12.23 8.67
N VAL A 125 1.00 -11.81 9.49
CA VAL A 125 2.26 -11.21 9.03
C VAL A 125 3.22 -12.33 8.68
N VAL A 126 3.64 -12.40 7.41
CA VAL A 126 4.56 -13.44 6.91
C VAL A 126 5.99 -12.97 6.77
N ALA A 127 6.23 -11.66 6.75
CA ALA A 127 7.57 -11.07 6.75
C ALA A 127 7.55 -9.68 7.36
N SER A 128 8.66 -9.29 8.00
CA SER A 128 8.91 -7.91 8.43
C SER A 128 10.38 -7.56 8.30
N GLU A 129 10.67 -6.28 8.06
CA GLU A 129 12.02 -5.75 7.98
C GLU A 129 12.05 -4.32 8.54
N ARG A 130 13.06 -4.02 9.36
CA ARG A 130 13.34 -2.65 9.79
C ARG A 130 14.24 -1.97 8.78
N ILE A 131 13.78 -0.82 8.31
CA ILE A 131 14.52 -0.02 7.34
C ILE A 131 14.62 1.43 7.81
N PRO A 132 15.67 2.16 7.43
CA PRO A 132 15.75 3.60 7.66
C PRO A 132 14.58 4.32 7.00
N PHE A 133 14.13 5.43 7.61
CA PHE A 133 13.13 6.29 6.98
C PHE A 133 13.58 6.71 5.59
N GLY A 134 12.70 6.53 4.62
CA GLY A 134 12.84 7.16 3.32
C GLY A 134 12.69 8.69 3.39
N PRO A 135 12.92 9.40 2.28
CA PRO A 135 12.91 10.87 2.26
C PRO A 135 11.64 11.49 2.84
N VAL A 136 10.47 10.93 2.51
CA VAL A 136 9.17 11.43 2.95
C VAL A 136 8.99 11.31 4.46
N LEU A 137 9.26 10.13 5.04
CA LEU A 137 9.17 9.94 6.50
C LEU A 137 10.24 10.72 7.25
N SER A 138 11.44 10.89 6.67
CA SER A 138 12.50 11.71 7.27
C SER A 138 12.08 13.17 7.40
N GLU A 139 11.44 13.74 6.39
CA GLU A 139 10.89 15.11 6.46
C GLU A 139 9.78 15.21 7.51
N ARG A 140 8.95 14.19 7.64
CA ARG A 140 7.82 14.15 8.59
C ARG A 140 8.19 13.71 9.99
N ALA A 141 9.45 13.35 10.25
CA ALA A 141 9.86 12.74 11.52
C ALA A 141 9.48 13.60 12.74
N GLY A 142 9.66 14.92 12.67
CA GLY A 142 9.27 15.81 13.76
C GLY A 142 7.76 15.82 14.04
N TRP A 143 6.93 15.80 13.00
CA TRP A 143 5.48 15.70 13.14
C TRP A 143 5.06 14.32 13.69
N LEU A 144 5.66 13.23 13.21
CA LEU A 144 5.39 11.88 13.71
C LEU A 144 5.73 11.73 15.20
N GLU A 145 6.83 12.37 15.64
CA GLU A 145 7.20 12.45 17.06
C GLU A 145 6.17 13.27 17.86
N GLN A 146 5.73 14.40 17.31
CA GLN A 146 4.77 15.30 17.97
C GLN A 146 3.41 14.63 18.21
N ILE A 147 2.93 13.82 17.24
CA ILE A 147 1.68 13.07 17.38
C ILE A 147 1.83 11.74 18.13
N GLY A 148 3.06 11.40 18.55
CA GLY A 148 3.36 10.19 19.32
C GLY A 148 3.35 8.90 18.50
N LEU A 149 3.37 8.99 17.18
CA LEU A 149 3.38 7.82 16.30
C LEU A 149 4.74 7.12 16.29
N VAL A 150 5.80 7.87 16.51
CA VAL A 150 7.16 7.35 16.71
C VAL A 150 7.79 7.94 17.97
N ARG A 151 8.76 7.22 18.56
CA ARG A 151 9.56 7.74 19.67
C ARG A 151 10.47 8.86 19.18
N ARG A 152 10.78 9.80 20.10
CA ARG A 152 11.72 10.89 19.81
C ARG A 152 13.07 10.34 19.36
N GLY A 153 13.57 10.87 18.24
CA GLY A 153 14.83 10.43 17.61
C GLY A 153 14.72 9.16 16.76
N CYS A 154 13.56 8.54 16.66
CA CYS A 154 13.36 7.39 15.77
C CYS A 154 13.51 7.82 14.30
N ARG A 155 14.25 7.03 13.52
CA ARG A 155 14.50 7.26 12.08
C ARG A 155 14.42 5.95 11.30
N GLU A 156 13.70 4.98 11.84
CA GLU A 156 13.46 3.68 11.23
C GLU A 156 11.97 3.35 11.28
N GLU A 157 11.53 2.63 10.28
CA GLU A 157 10.20 2.02 10.24
C GLU A 157 10.31 0.50 10.08
N GLU A 158 9.26 -0.20 10.42
CA GLU A 158 9.10 -1.61 10.13
C GLU A 158 8.17 -1.74 8.92
N LEU A 159 8.67 -2.28 7.81
CA LEU A 159 7.82 -2.73 6.71
C LEU A 159 7.37 -4.16 7.01
N VAL A 160 6.10 -4.44 6.76
CA VAL A 160 5.52 -5.77 6.92
C VAL A 160 4.87 -6.24 5.63
N VAL A 161 4.89 -7.56 5.42
CA VAL A 161 4.08 -8.24 4.43
C VAL A 161 3.00 -9.02 5.16
N ILE A 162 1.75 -8.66 4.90
CA ILE A 162 0.59 -9.40 5.38
C ILE A 162 0.15 -10.33 4.26
N ARG A 163 -0.04 -11.61 4.59
CA ARG A 163 -0.72 -12.59 3.75
C ARG A 163 -2.14 -12.77 4.29
N ALA A 164 -3.12 -12.80 3.38
CA ALA A 164 -4.50 -13.09 3.72
C ALA A 164 -5.08 -14.09 2.71
N ASP A 165 -5.48 -15.25 3.19
CA ASP A 165 -5.98 -16.34 2.40
C ASP A 165 -7.51 -16.45 2.52
N LYS A 166 -8.17 -16.68 1.39
CA LYS A 166 -9.59 -16.94 1.34
C LYS A 166 -9.82 -18.46 1.36
N PRO A 167 -10.54 -18.98 2.37
CA PRO A 167 -10.86 -20.41 2.45
C PRO A 167 -11.61 -20.93 1.23
#